data_581ce2f584fbd6758e417b76233dd9fe
#
_entry.id   581ce2f584fbd6758e417b76233dd9fe
#
_cell.length_a   1.000
_cell.length_b   1.000
_cell.length_c   1.000
_cell.angle_alpha   90.00
_cell.angle_beta   90.00
_cell.angle_gamma   90.00
#
_symmetry.space_group_name_H-M   'P 1'
#
loop_
_entity.id
_entity.type
_entity.pdbx_description
1 polymer ?
#
loop_
_entity_poly.entity_id
_entity_poly.type
_entity_poly.pdbx_seq_one_letter_code
_entity_poly.pdbx_strand_id
1 'polypeptide(L)'
;MKKPLVSPLDRNSTKQAREMADFYDETLGFTPNSLFTMMHRPRIAKAFLEMNQAVMENKGSITSSMKREIAYLSSMTTGCRYCEAHAIRAAERYGSLQERLENIWEYKSNAAFSESDRAMFDLAIAASQVPNGVSEEIKARAKKFFSDGEIVEILGVVALFGYLNRWNDSMGTELENPAVKSAEKILKERNIISEGTLYDISNVALLHHINQALRANKLFEKDRDY
;
A
#
# COMPACT_ATOMS: atom_id res chain seq x y z
N MET A 1 -4.75 2.55 -23.26
CA MET A 1 -4.68 3.00 -21.85
C MET A 1 -5.79 4.01 -21.61
N LYS A 2 -6.52 3.89 -20.49
CA LYS A 2 -7.51 4.91 -20.11
C LYS A 2 -6.74 6.18 -19.71
N LYS A 3 -7.15 7.34 -20.23
CA LYS A 3 -6.54 8.62 -19.82
C LYS A 3 -6.92 8.91 -18.35
N PRO A 4 -6.00 9.49 -17.56
CA PRO A 4 -6.33 9.90 -16.20
C PRO A 4 -7.43 10.98 -16.20
N LEU A 5 -8.22 11.04 -15.14
CA LEU A 5 -9.27 12.04 -14.96
C LEU A 5 -8.69 13.47 -15.00
N VAL A 6 -7.51 13.66 -14.41
CA VAL A 6 -6.74 14.90 -14.44
C VAL A 6 -5.30 14.54 -14.84
N SER A 7 -4.80 15.16 -15.91
CA SER A 7 -3.42 14.96 -16.34
C SER A 7 -2.45 15.49 -15.28
N PRO A 8 -1.35 14.76 -14.96
CA PRO A 8 -0.32 15.28 -14.06
C PRO A 8 0.32 16.54 -14.65
N LEU A 9 0.70 17.49 -13.78
CA LEU A 9 1.50 18.65 -14.20
C LEU A 9 2.91 18.21 -14.58
N ASP A 10 3.57 19.00 -15.45
CA ASP A 10 4.99 18.83 -15.72
C ASP A 10 5.82 19.10 -14.47
N ARG A 11 6.88 18.30 -14.24
CA ARG A 11 7.76 18.45 -13.06
C ARG A 11 8.42 19.82 -12.97
N ASN A 12 8.60 20.50 -14.10
CA ASN A 12 9.20 21.83 -14.18
C ASN A 12 8.18 22.96 -14.16
N SER A 13 6.89 22.65 -14.00
CA SER A 13 5.80 23.65 -14.01
C SER A 13 5.97 24.73 -12.93
N THR A 14 6.55 24.37 -11.77
CA THR A 14 6.86 25.31 -10.68
C THR A 14 8.13 24.89 -9.94
N LYS A 15 8.75 25.86 -9.22
CA LYS A 15 9.88 25.56 -8.32
C LYS A 15 9.50 24.49 -7.28
N GLN A 16 8.31 24.62 -6.69
CA GLN A 16 7.81 23.69 -5.69
C GLN A 16 7.61 22.28 -6.25
N ALA A 17 7.14 22.13 -7.49
CA ALA A 17 7.00 20.83 -8.15
C ALA A 17 8.37 20.16 -8.33
N ARG A 18 9.41 20.91 -8.68
CA ARG A 18 10.78 20.37 -8.79
C ARG A 18 11.32 19.90 -7.45
N GLU A 19 11.23 20.73 -6.40
CA GLU A 19 11.71 20.37 -5.06
C GLU A 19 11.03 19.09 -4.52
N MET A 20 9.73 18.95 -4.75
CA MET A 20 8.99 17.72 -4.38
C MET A 20 9.42 16.52 -5.24
N ALA A 21 9.68 16.74 -6.53
CA ALA A 21 10.16 15.70 -7.43
C ALA A 21 11.53 15.18 -6.99
N ASP A 22 12.46 16.07 -6.70
CA ASP A 22 13.81 15.71 -6.28
C ASP A 22 13.80 14.83 -5.02
N PHE A 23 12.95 15.14 -4.04
CA PHE A 23 12.77 14.29 -2.86
C PHE A 23 12.35 12.84 -3.21
N TYR A 24 11.42 12.66 -4.13
CA TYR A 24 10.98 11.32 -4.52
C TYR A 24 11.96 10.62 -5.46
N ASP A 25 12.68 11.34 -6.30
CA ASP A 25 13.74 10.77 -7.13
C ASP A 25 14.84 10.16 -6.26
N GLU A 26 15.19 10.81 -5.14
CA GLU A 26 16.16 10.26 -4.18
C GLU A 26 15.61 9.06 -3.41
N THR A 27 14.38 9.15 -2.91
CA THR A 27 13.83 8.14 -1.99
C THR A 27 13.22 6.95 -2.70
N LEU A 28 12.49 7.14 -3.78
CA LEU A 28 11.77 6.11 -4.53
C LEU A 28 12.47 5.73 -5.85
N GLY A 29 13.33 6.62 -6.36
CA GLY A 29 14.01 6.48 -7.65
C GLY A 29 13.24 7.04 -8.83
N PHE A 30 12.10 7.66 -8.59
CA PHE A 30 11.26 8.39 -9.53
C PHE A 30 10.18 9.16 -8.79
N THR A 31 9.61 10.18 -9.43
CA THR A 31 8.52 10.97 -8.84
C THR A 31 7.17 10.39 -9.23
N PRO A 32 6.28 10.10 -8.25
CA PRO A 32 4.93 9.60 -8.53
C PRO A 32 4.05 10.60 -9.29
N ASN A 33 3.38 10.16 -10.33
CA ASN A 33 2.38 10.95 -11.08
C ASN A 33 1.25 11.46 -10.18
N SER A 34 0.93 10.72 -9.13
CA SER A 34 -0.05 11.14 -8.11
C SER A 34 0.30 12.49 -7.47
N LEU A 35 1.58 12.75 -7.23
CA LEU A 35 2.03 14.04 -6.68
C LEU A 35 1.75 15.17 -7.66
N PHE A 36 2.06 14.97 -8.94
CA PHE A 36 1.83 15.96 -9.97
C PHE A 36 0.35 16.23 -10.24
N THR A 37 -0.54 15.26 -10.01
CA THR A 37 -1.99 15.52 -10.02
C THR A 37 -2.42 16.33 -8.79
N MET A 38 -1.87 16.09 -7.60
CA MET A 38 -2.13 16.89 -6.40
C MET A 38 -1.62 18.33 -6.55
N MET A 39 -0.55 18.56 -7.32
CA MET A 39 0.04 19.87 -7.55
C MET A 39 -0.87 20.87 -8.28
N HIS A 40 -1.97 20.44 -8.91
CA HIS A 40 -3.02 21.36 -9.33
C HIS A 40 -3.62 22.18 -8.16
N ARG A 41 -3.39 21.71 -6.92
CA ARG A 41 -3.69 22.40 -5.67
C ARG A 41 -2.49 22.27 -4.73
N PRO A 42 -1.49 23.17 -4.81
CA PRO A 42 -0.21 23.04 -4.11
C PRO A 42 -0.33 22.84 -2.60
N ARG A 43 -1.38 23.40 -1.98
CA ARG A 43 -1.63 23.18 -0.54
C ARG A 43 -2.00 21.73 -0.22
N ILE A 44 -2.72 21.02 -1.11
CA ILE A 44 -3.03 19.59 -0.95
C ILE A 44 -1.74 18.79 -1.07
N ALA A 45 -0.93 19.04 -2.10
CA ALA A 45 0.34 18.34 -2.30
C ALA A 45 1.29 18.54 -1.10
N LYS A 46 1.38 19.77 -0.58
CA LYS A 46 2.21 20.07 0.60
C LYS A 46 1.73 19.34 1.85
N ALA A 47 0.43 19.40 2.15
CA ALA A 47 -0.15 18.73 3.32
C ALA A 47 0.01 17.21 3.23
N PHE A 48 -0.18 16.64 2.03
CA PHE A 48 0.08 15.23 1.78
C PHE A 48 1.56 14.88 2.04
N LEU A 49 2.50 15.66 1.54
CA LEU A 49 3.93 15.42 1.73
C LEU A 49 4.31 15.44 3.22
N GLU A 50 3.82 16.43 3.97
CA GLU A 50 4.05 16.53 5.42
C GLU A 50 3.48 15.32 6.16
N MET A 51 2.26 14.90 5.84
CA MET A 51 1.64 13.70 6.41
C MET A 51 2.42 12.44 6.05
N ASN A 52 2.82 12.30 4.77
CA ASN A 52 3.61 11.16 4.30
C ASN A 52 4.96 11.08 5.02
N GLN A 53 5.66 12.18 5.19
CA GLN A 53 6.93 12.22 5.94
C GLN A 53 6.73 11.81 7.40
N ALA A 54 5.72 12.37 8.08
CA ALA A 54 5.44 12.05 9.48
C ALA A 54 5.07 10.58 9.70
N VAL A 55 4.21 10.02 8.85
CA VAL A 55 3.77 8.62 8.96
C VAL A 55 4.87 7.64 8.59
N MET A 56 5.64 7.94 7.53
CA MET A 56 6.62 7.01 6.96
C MET A 56 8.05 7.18 7.51
N GLU A 57 8.27 8.09 8.45
CA GLU A 57 9.58 8.26 9.10
C GLU A 57 10.01 7.00 9.85
N ASN A 58 11.34 6.80 9.92
CA ASN A 58 11.93 5.61 10.56
C ASN A 58 12.53 5.98 11.93
N LYS A 59 11.68 6.25 12.91
CA LYS A 59 12.11 6.67 14.27
C LYS A 59 11.67 5.71 15.38
N GLY A 60 10.89 4.68 15.07
CA GLY A 60 10.36 3.73 16.03
C GLY A 60 10.71 2.28 15.70
N SER A 61 10.09 1.36 16.43
CA SER A 61 10.21 -0.09 16.23
C SER A 61 9.46 -0.59 15.00
N ILE A 62 8.43 0.14 14.54
CA ILE A 62 7.79 -0.12 13.24
C ILE A 62 8.72 0.44 12.14
N THR A 63 9.56 -0.45 11.61
CA THR A 63 10.62 -0.09 10.67
C THR A 63 10.10 0.42 9.32
N SER A 64 10.97 1.07 8.57
CA SER A 64 10.63 1.52 7.21
C SER A 64 10.16 0.39 6.30
N SER A 65 10.75 -0.80 6.38
CA SER A 65 10.32 -1.97 5.62
C SER A 65 8.93 -2.43 6.04
N MET A 66 8.67 -2.58 7.35
CA MET A 66 7.35 -2.94 7.88
C MET A 66 6.25 -1.97 7.43
N LYS A 67 6.51 -0.66 7.49
CA LYS A 67 5.55 0.36 7.00
C LYS A 67 5.19 0.18 5.52
N ARG A 68 6.15 -0.24 4.68
CA ARG A 68 5.90 -0.51 3.25
C ARG A 68 5.18 -1.83 3.02
N GLU A 69 5.43 -2.84 3.85
CA GLU A 69 4.68 -4.10 3.83
C GLU A 69 3.22 -3.88 4.27
N ILE A 70 2.97 -3.04 5.30
CA ILE A 70 1.61 -2.60 5.67
C ILE A 70 0.94 -1.88 4.51
N ALA A 71 1.65 -0.95 3.87
CA ALA A 71 1.16 -0.19 2.73
C ALA A 71 0.79 -1.09 1.55
N TYR A 72 1.61 -2.11 1.28
CA TYR A 72 1.33 -3.11 0.25
C TYR A 72 0.03 -3.87 0.55
N LEU A 73 -0.09 -4.43 1.76
CA LEU A 73 -1.30 -5.17 2.18
C LEU A 73 -2.55 -4.29 2.18
N SER A 74 -2.44 -3.04 2.64
CA SER A 74 -3.54 -2.07 2.63
C SER A 74 -4.01 -1.77 1.21
N SER A 75 -3.07 -1.52 0.29
CA SER A 75 -3.39 -1.19 -1.11
C SER A 75 -4.01 -2.36 -1.84
N MET A 76 -3.51 -3.55 -1.58
CA MET A 76 -4.02 -4.80 -2.08
C MET A 76 -5.45 -5.07 -1.59
N THR A 77 -5.70 -4.90 -0.29
CA THR A 77 -7.02 -5.11 0.31
C THR A 77 -8.08 -4.18 -0.28
N THR A 78 -7.69 -2.97 -0.65
CA THR A 78 -8.59 -1.97 -1.28
C THR A 78 -8.64 -2.06 -2.80
N GLY A 79 -7.76 -2.84 -3.44
CA GLY A 79 -7.74 -3.07 -4.89
C GLY A 79 -7.04 -1.97 -5.70
N CYS A 80 -6.30 -1.05 -5.08
CA CYS A 80 -5.58 0.00 -5.80
C CYS A 80 -4.25 -0.50 -6.38
N ARG A 81 -4.22 -0.82 -7.67
CA ARG A 81 -3.05 -1.34 -8.37
C ARG A 81 -1.87 -0.36 -8.41
N TYR A 82 -2.16 0.90 -8.58
CA TYR A 82 -1.14 1.94 -8.55
C TYR A 82 -0.39 1.94 -7.21
N CYS A 83 -1.15 1.98 -6.11
CA CYS A 83 -0.55 2.04 -4.78
C CYS A 83 0.13 0.71 -4.40
N GLU A 84 -0.42 -0.43 -4.84
CA GLU A 84 0.19 -1.75 -4.65
C GLU A 84 1.60 -1.80 -5.28
N ALA A 85 1.72 -1.43 -6.55
CA ALA A 85 3.01 -1.42 -7.26
C ALA A 85 4.02 -0.45 -6.63
N HIS A 86 3.56 0.72 -6.21
CA HIS A 86 4.39 1.70 -5.50
C HIS A 86 4.84 1.20 -4.13
N ALA A 87 3.97 0.53 -3.38
CA ALA A 87 4.31 -0.04 -2.07
C ALA A 87 5.35 -1.16 -2.20
N ILE A 88 5.21 -2.06 -3.20
CA ILE A 88 6.22 -3.08 -3.52
C ILE A 88 7.57 -2.42 -3.85
N ARG A 89 7.57 -1.45 -4.76
CA ARG A 89 8.79 -0.73 -5.14
C ARG A 89 9.45 -0.05 -3.96
N ALA A 90 8.67 0.61 -3.10
CA ALA A 90 9.18 1.24 -1.90
C ALA A 90 9.70 0.21 -0.89
N ALA A 91 9.02 -0.92 -0.71
CA ALA A 91 9.46 -1.98 0.17
C ALA A 91 10.82 -2.54 -0.23
N GLU A 92 11.06 -2.80 -1.53
CA GLU A 92 12.37 -3.20 -2.05
C GLU A 92 13.45 -2.17 -1.70
N ARG A 93 13.20 -0.87 -1.92
CA ARG A 93 14.18 0.19 -1.66
C ARG A 93 14.46 0.44 -0.19
N TYR A 94 13.51 0.12 0.68
CA TYR A 94 13.62 0.31 2.12
C TYR A 94 13.93 -0.97 2.89
N GLY A 95 14.42 -2.01 2.19
CA GLY A 95 15.06 -3.18 2.77
C GLY A 95 14.15 -4.33 3.15
N SER A 96 12.91 -4.38 2.65
CA SER A 96 12.12 -5.61 2.73
C SER A 96 12.80 -6.71 1.92
N LEU A 97 12.94 -7.89 2.53
CA LEU A 97 13.49 -9.05 1.84
C LEU A 97 12.54 -9.50 0.72
N GLN A 98 13.11 -9.88 -0.41
CA GLN A 98 12.34 -10.37 -1.55
C GLN A 98 11.43 -11.54 -1.15
N GLU A 99 11.96 -12.51 -0.39
CA GLU A 99 11.20 -13.65 0.14
C GLU A 99 9.94 -13.21 0.91
N ARG A 100 10.01 -12.14 1.72
CA ARG A 100 8.86 -11.62 2.45
C ARG A 100 7.81 -11.04 1.50
N LEU A 101 8.23 -10.25 0.51
CA LEU A 101 7.30 -9.66 -0.47
C LEU A 101 6.60 -10.71 -1.33
N GLU A 102 7.33 -11.75 -1.72
CA GLU A 102 6.78 -12.87 -2.48
C GLU A 102 5.78 -13.72 -1.67
N ASN A 103 5.99 -13.83 -0.37
CA ASN A 103 5.21 -14.68 0.53
C ASN A 103 4.27 -13.90 1.47
N ILE A 104 4.13 -12.60 1.31
CA ILE A 104 3.34 -11.76 2.22
C ILE A 104 1.86 -12.18 2.31
N TRP A 105 1.32 -12.79 1.26
CA TRP A 105 -0.04 -13.33 1.22
C TRP A 105 -0.25 -14.57 2.08
N GLU A 106 0.85 -15.29 2.32
CA GLU A 106 0.89 -16.50 3.13
C GLU A 106 1.42 -16.22 4.54
N TYR A 107 1.44 -14.92 4.93
CA TYR A 107 2.03 -14.47 6.19
C TYR A 107 1.53 -15.26 7.41
N LYS A 108 0.33 -15.84 7.36
CA LYS A 108 -0.24 -16.60 8.48
C LYS A 108 0.47 -17.92 8.74
N SER A 109 0.96 -18.57 7.70
CA SER A 109 1.58 -19.91 7.77
C SER A 109 3.05 -19.93 7.44
N ASN A 110 3.54 -18.93 6.70
CA ASN A 110 4.93 -18.89 6.24
C ASN A 110 5.89 -18.50 7.39
N ALA A 111 6.99 -19.22 7.50
CA ALA A 111 8.00 -19.06 8.55
C ALA A 111 8.79 -17.73 8.48
N ALA A 112 8.74 -17.02 7.36
CA ALA A 112 9.36 -15.70 7.20
C ALA A 112 8.69 -14.61 8.05
N PHE A 113 7.53 -14.90 8.67
CA PHE A 113 6.75 -13.97 9.45
C PHE A 113 6.60 -14.42 10.89
N SER A 114 6.97 -13.54 11.82
CA SER A 114 6.81 -13.72 13.26
C SER A 114 5.35 -13.56 13.69
N GLU A 115 5.02 -13.93 14.92
CA GLU A 115 3.68 -13.69 15.50
C GLU A 115 3.34 -12.20 15.60
N SER A 116 4.32 -11.32 15.81
CA SER A 116 4.10 -9.87 15.77
C SER A 116 3.82 -9.37 14.36
N ASP A 117 4.54 -9.88 13.33
CA ASP A 117 4.23 -9.55 11.93
C ASP A 117 2.79 -9.95 11.58
N ARG A 118 2.37 -11.15 11.98
CA ARG A 118 1.01 -11.64 11.76
C ARG A 118 -0.04 -10.77 12.42
N ALA A 119 0.20 -10.33 13.66
CA ALA A 119 -0.71 -9.44 14.37
C ALA A 119 -0.80 -8.06 13.69
N MET A 120 0.34 -7.53 13.21
CA MET A 120 0.42 -6.27 12.48
C MET A 120 -0.36 -6.34 11.15
N PHE A 121 -0.19 -7.42 10.41
CA PHE A 121 -0.84 -7.59 9.11
C PHE A 121 -2.34 -7.88 9.25
N ASP A 122 -2.76 -8.66 10.27
CA ASP A 122 -4.18 -8.84 10.58
C ASP A 122 -4.85 -7.50 10.87
N LEU A 123 -4.21 -6.64 11.68
CA LEU A 123 -4.71 -5.29 11.96
C LEU A 123 -4.76 -4.43 10.71
N ALA A 124 -3.70 -4.42 9.90
CA ALA A 124 -3.62 -3.61 8.69
C ALA A 124 -4.70 -3.99 7.67
N ILE A 125 -4.88 -5.28 7.42
CA ILE A 125 -5.90 -5.80 6.48
C ILE A 125 -7.30 -5.46 6.97
N ALA A 126 -7.60 -5.75 8.25
CA ALA A 126 -8.92 -5.48 8.82
C ALA A 126 -9.26 -3.98 8.82
N ALA A 127 -8.29 -3.12 9.19
CA ALA A 127 -8.47 -1.68 9.19
C ALA A 127 -8.59 -1.06 7.78
N SER A 128 -8.11 -1.76 6.75
CA SER A 128 -8.22 -1.31 5.35
C SER A 128 -9.59 -1.57 4.74
N GLN A 129 -10.43 -2.36 5.39
CA GLN A 129 -11.76 -2.71 4.87
C GLN A 129 -12.79 -1.60 5.07
N VAL A 130 -13.80 -1.59 4.21
CA VAL A 130 -14.98 -0.74 4.34
C VAL A 130 -16.21 -1.63 4.13
N PRO A 131 -17.03 -1.86 5.16
CA PRO A 131 -16.90 -1.42 6.55
C PRO A 131 -15.67 -1.97 7.25
N ASN A 132 -15.24 -1.30 8.33
CA ASN A 132 -14.07 -1.66 9.12
C ASN A 132 -14.19 -3.08 9.68
N GLY A 133 -13.13 -3.89 9.52
CA GLY A 133 -13.09 -5.30 9.93
C GLY A 133 -12.35 -5.58 11.24
N VAL A 134 -11.96 -4.55 12.00
CA VAL A 134 -11.16 -4.71 13.23
C VAL A 134 -12.03 -5.25 14.36
N SER A 135 -11.92 -6.56 14.63
CA SER A 135 -12.60 -7.25 15.72
C SER A 135 -11.91 -7.04 17.07
N GLU A 136 -12.59 -7.39 18.16
CA GLU A 136 -12.00 -7.37 19.51
C GLU A 136 -10.81 -8.33 19.63
N GLU A 137 -10.83 -9.47 18.93
CA GLU A 137 -9.71 -10.40 18.88
C GLU A 137 -8.48 -9.76 18.22
N ILE A 138 -8.67 -9.07 17.07
CA ILE A 138 -7.58 -8.35 16.38
C ILE A 138 -7.02 -7.25 17.29
N LYS A 139 -7.88 -6.48 17.97
CA LYS A 139 -7.45 -5.46 18.93
C LYS A 139 -6.62 -6.04 20.06
N ALA A 140 -7.11 -7.12 20.68
CA ALA A 140 -6.41 -7.78 21.79
C ALA A 140 -5.06 -8.33 21.34
N ARG A 141 -5.00 -8.94 20.15
CA ARG A 141 -3.76 -9.47 19.57
C ARG A 141 -2.77 -8.35 19.25
N ALA A 142 -3.22 -7.26 18.64
CA ALA A 142 -2.36 -6.10 18.38
C ALA A 142 -1.77 -5.53 19.68
N LYS A 143 -2.59 -5.32 20.71
CA LYS A 143 -2.14 -4.83 22.02
C LYS A 143 -1.18 -5.76 22.77
N LYS A 144 -1.16 -7.05 22.43
CA LYS A 144 -0.18 -8.01 22.99
C LYS A 144 1.23 -7.75 22.50
N PHE A 145 1.38 -7.26 21.24
CA PHE A 145 2.69 -7.12 20.60
C PHE A 145 3.13 -5.67 20.43
N PHE A 146 2.21 -4.71 20.46
CA PHE A 146 2.47 -3.31 20.12
C PHE A 146 1.96 -2.37 21.21
N SER A 147 2.75 -1.36 21.51
CA SER A 147 2.33 -0.21 22.31
C SER A 147 1.29 0.64 21.60
N ASP A 148 0.60 1.52 22.31
CA ASP A 148 -0.38 2.44 21.73
C ASP A 148 0.25 3.33 20.62
N GLY A 149 1.51 3.77 20.82
CA GLY A 149 2.24 4.55 19.82
C GLY A 149 2.49 3.76 18.52
N GLU A 150 2.91 2.50 18.64
CA GLU A 150 3.13 1.61 17.48
C GLU A 150 1.82 1.27 16.76
N ILE A 151 0.73 1.08 17.48
CA ILE A 151 -0.60 0.90 16.89
C ILE A 151 -1.00 2.15 16.10
N VAL A 152 -0.74 3.35 16.64
CA VAL A 152 -0.98 4.61 15.93
C VAL A 152 -0.13 4.71 14.66
N GLU A 153 1.14 4.28 14.70
CA GLU A 153 1.99 4.24 13.50
C GLU A 153 1.44 3.26 12.45
N ILE A 154 1.06 2.05 12.83
CA ILE A 154 0.47 1.03 11.94
C ILE A 154 -0.81 1.59 11.28
N LEU A 155 -1.74 2.12 12.08
CA LEU A 155 -2.98 2.69 11.57
C LEU A 155 -2.76 3.97 10.78
N GLY A 156 -1.74 4.75 11.11
CA GLY A 156 -1.29 5.91 10.33
C GLY A 156 -0.93 5.52 8.90
N VAL A 157 -0.18 4.43 8.71
CA VAL A 157 0.14 3.89 7.37
C VAL A 157 -1.12 3.44 6.64
N VAL A 158 -2.01 2.70 7.31
CA VAL A 158 -3.29 2.27 6.71
C VAL A 158 -4.13 3.46 6.25
N ALA A 159 -4.25 4.51 7.09
CA ALA A 159 -5.03 5.71 6.78
C ALA A 159 -4.41 6.52 5.63
N LEU A 160 -3.07 6.67 5.62
CA LEU A 160 -2.33 7.34 4.55
C LEU A 160 -2.57 6.63 3.20
N PHE A 161 -2.45 5.30 3.19
CA PHE A 161 -2.70 4.53 1.98
C PHE A 161 -4.20 4.45 1.65
N GLY A 162 -5.08 4.51 2.62
CA GLY A 162 -6.52 4.68 2.39
C GLY A 162 -6.85 5.96 1.61
N TYR A 163 -6.17 7.08 1.92
CA TYR A 163 -6.23 8.31 1.15
C TYR A 163 -5.67 8.12 -0.27
N LEU A 164 -4.45 7.58 -0.39
CA LEU A 164 -3.78 7.37 -1.68
C LEU A 164 -4.54 6.40 -2.59
N ASN A 165 -5.07 5.32 -2.03
CA ASN A 165 -5.82 4.32 -2.77
C ASN A 165 -7.06 4.93 -3.44
N ARG A 166 -7.84 5.73 -2.68
CA ARG A 166 -9.00 6.44 -3.25
C ARG A 166 -8.60 7.49 -4.27
N TRP A 167 -7.53 8.26 -3.97
CA TRP A 167 -7.01 9.27 -4.88
C TRP A 167 -6.63 8.66 -6.24
N ASN A 168 -5.75 7.67 -6.22
CA ASN A 168 -5.16 7.11 -7.44
C ASN A 168 -6.14 6.28 -8.24
N ASP A 169 -6.99 5.50 -7.59
CA ASP A 169 -8.02 4.71 -8.25
C ASP A 169 -9.06 5.62 -8.92
N SER A 170 -9.54 6.67 -8.22
CA SER A 170 -10.49 7.63 -8.80
C SER A 170 -9.89 8.48 -9.91
N MET A 171 -8.62 8.86 -9.78
CA MET A 171 -7.90 9.63 -10.82
C MET A 171 -7.55 8.79 -12.04
N GLY A 172 -7.50 7.47 -11.92
CA GLY A 172 -6.94 6.60 -12.95
C GLY A 172 -5.47 6.95 -13.21
N THR A 173 -4.70 7.17 -12.12
CA THR A 173 -3.30 7.63 -12.21
C THR A 173 -2.47 6.63 -13.00
N GLU A 174 -1.74 7.11 -14.00
CA GLU A 174 -0.85 6.29 -14.82
C GLU A 174 0.36 5.84 -14.00
N LEU A 175 0.68 4.54 -14.08
CA LEU A 175 1.77 3.94 -13.32
C LEU A 175 3.12 4.14 -14.02
N GLU A 176 4.16 4.40 -13.24
CA GLU A 176 5.51 4.62 -13.72
C GLU A 176 6.27 3.30 -13.91
N ASN A 177 7.07 3.22 -14.97
CA ASN A 177 7.81 2.01 -15.35
C ASN A 177 8.62 1.35 -14.23
N PRO A 178 9.31 2.09 -13.31
CA PRO A 178 10.05 1.44 -12.23
C PRO A 178 9.15 0.69 -11.25
N ALA A 179 7.95 1.24 -10.95
CA ALA A 179 6.98 0.56 -10.09
C ALA A 179 6.36 -0.65 -10.78
N VAL A 180 6.08 -0.53 -12.09
CA VAL A 180 5.65 -1.66 -12.93
C VAL A 180 6.61 -2.83 -12.81
N LYS A 181 7.90 -2.59 -13.07
CA LYS A 181 8.94 -3.64 -13.06
C LYS A 181 9.05 -4.35 -11.70
N SER A 182 9.00 -3.60 -10.60
CA SER A 182 9.01 -4.18 -9.26
C SER A 182 7.78 -5.04 -8.98
N ALA A 183 6.59 -4.54 -9.34
CA ALA A 183 5.35 -5.28 -9.16
C ALA A 183 5.31 -6.55 -10.01
N GLU A 184 5.69 -6.46 -11.29
CA GLU A 184 5.75 -7.62 -12.17
C GLU A 184 6.68 -8.72 -11.64
N LYS A 185 7.85 -8.35 -11.13
CA LYS A 185 8.79 -9.30 -10.55
C LYS A 185 8.16 -10.09 -9.40
N ILE A 186 7.49 -9.41 -8.46
CA ILE A 186 6.88 -10.04 -7.29
C ILE A 186 5.59 -10.81 -7.64
N LEU A 187 4.77 -10.27 -8.54
CA LEU A 187 3.45 -10.83 -8.82
C LEU A 187 3.48 -11.95 -9.89
N LYS A 188 4.47 -11.97 -10.81
CA LYS A 188 4.63 -13.03 -11.81
C LYS A 188 4.97 -14.38 -11.18
N GLU A 189 5.86 -14.40 -10.19
CA GLU A 189 6.26 -15.63 -9.51
C GLU A 189 5.10 -16.35 -8.82
N ARG A 190 3.99 -15.62 -8.56
CA ARG A 190 2.77 -16.17 -7.96
C ARG A 190 1.69 -16.61 -8.93
N ASN A 191 1.92 -16.55 -10.24
CA ASN A 191 0.88 -16.78 -11.26
C ASN A 191 -0.38 -15.90 -11.07
N ILE A 192 -0.25 -14.76 -10.36
CA ILE A 192 -1.37 -13.83 -10.10
C ILE A 192 -1.66 -13.01 -11.34
N ILE A 193 -0.64 -12.83 -12.20
CA ILE A 193 -0.76 -12.08 -13.44
C ILE A 193 -0.09 -12.82 -14.59
N SER A 194 -0.73 -12.85 -15.75
CA SER A 194 -0.11 -13.19 -17.01
C SER A 194 0.60 -11.96 -17.60
N GLU A 195 1.57 -12.17 -18.50
CA GLU A 195 2.28 -11.07 -19.15
C GLU A 195 1.31 -10.06 -19.78
N GLY A 196 1.52 -8.80 -19.47
CA GLY A 196 0.73 -7.68 -20.01
C GLY A 196 -0.61 -7.37 -19.33
N THR A 197 -1.02 -8.11 -18.28
CA THR A 197 -2.33 -7.94 -17.63
C THR A 197 -2.31 -7.09 -16.35
N LEU A 198 -1.17 -6.58 -15.90
CA LEU A 198 -1.08 -5.76 -14.69
C LEU A 198 -1.98 -4.49 -14.73
N TYR A 199 -2.40 -4.09 -15.92
CA TYR A 199 -3.08 -2.81 -16.17
C TYR A 199 -4.42 -2.92 -16.88
N ASP A 200 -4.92 -4.12 -17.09
CA ASP A 200 -6.32 -4.27 -17.47
C ASP A 200 -7.20 -4.16 -16.22
N ILE A 201 -7.64 -2.92 -15.94
CA ILE A 201 -8.54 -2.56 -14.81
C ILE A 201 -9.88 -3.33 -14.87
N SER A 202 -10.16 -4.01 -16.00
CA SER A 202 -11.35 -4.85 -16.16
C SER A 202 -11.25 -6.22 -15.50
N ASN A 203 -10.10 -6.58 -14.92
CA ASN A 203 -9.90 -7.93 -14.39
C ASN A 203 -10.49 -8.10 -12.97
N VAL A 204 -11.82 -8.18 -12.93
CA VAL A 204 -12.63 -8.57 -11.77
C VAL A 204 -12.17 -9.93 -11.16
N ALA A 205 -11.48 -10.75 -11.95
CA ALA A 205 -10.96 -12.05 -11.53
C ALA A 205 -9.94 -11.95 -10.38
N LEU A 206 -9.15 -10.88 -10.34
CA LEU A 206 -8.15 -10.71 -9.28
C LEU A 206 -8.79 -10.28 -7.95
N LEU A 207 -9.81 -9.41 -7.97
CA LEU A 207 -10.64 -9.13 -6.79
C LEU A 207 -11.32 -10.41 -6.29
N HIS A 208 -11.68 -11.32 -7.20
CA HIS A 208 -12.25 -12.61 -6.85
C HIS A 208 -11.22 -13.52 -6.19
N HIS A 209 -9.97 -13.59 -6.68
CA HIS A 209 -8.89 -14.34 -6.05
C HIS A 209 -8.45 -13.76 -4.70
N ILE A 210 -8.38 -12.44 -4.58
CA ILE A 210 -8.15 -11.76 -3.29
C ILE A 210 -9.26 -12.11 -2.30
N ASN A 211 -10.52 -12.00 -2.72
CA ASN A 211 -11.66 -12.34 -1.89
C ASN A 211 -11.73 -13.85 -1.57
N GLN A 212 -11.31 -14.72 -2.49
CA GLN A 212 -11.20 -16.16 -2.22
C GLN A 212 -10.07 -16.47 -1.24
N ALA A 213 -8.90 -15.85 -1.38
CA ALA A 213 -7.78 -16.03 -0.45
C ALA A 213 -8.14 -15.50 0.96
N LEU A 214 -8.82 -14.35 1.04
CA LEU A 214 -9.33 -13.80 2.28
C LEU A 214 -10.44 -14.67 2.89
N ARG A 215 -11.34 -15.25 2.09
CA ARG A 215 -12.40 -16.18 2.53
C ARG A 215 -11.85 -17.56 2.91
N ALA A 216 -10.88 -18.10 2.17
CA ALA A 216 -10.21 -19.37 2.50
C ALA A 216 -9.46 -19.28 3.85
N ASN A 217 -9.03 -18.12 4.26
CA ASN A 217 -8.41 -17.86 5.56
C ASN A 217 -9.42 -17.73 6.73
N LYS A 218 -10.72 -18.01 6.53
CA LYS A 218 -11.78 -18.04 7.57
C LYS A 218 -11.85 -16.82 8.50
N LEU A 219 -11.33 -15.66 8.10
CA LEU A 219 -11.40 -14.44 8.90
C LEU A 219 -12.77 -13.75 8.88
N PHE A 220 -13.71 -14.22 8.02
CA PHE A 220 -14.93 -13.48 7.72
C PHE A 220 -16.24 -14.26 7.98
N GLU A 221 -16.18 -15.45 8.58
CA GLU A 221 -17.38 -16.30 8.74
C GLU A 221 -17.97 -16.37 10.16
N LYS A 222 -17.43 -15.64 11.14
CA LYS A 222 -18.10 -15.52 12.44
C LYS A 222 -18.24 -14.05 12.79
N ASP A 223 -19.46 -13.68 13.11
CA ASP A 223 -19.96 -12.41 13.65
C ASP A 223 -20.52 -11.43 12.59
N ARG A 224 -21.58 -11.86 11.89
CA ARG A 224 -22.61 -10.97 11.37
C ARG A 224 -23.93 -11.27 12.04
N ASP A 225 -24.01 -10.96 13.31
CA ASP A 225 -25.26 -10.73 14.01
C ASP A 225 -25.22 -9.31 14.55
N TYR A 226 -25.74 -8.39 13.72
CA TYR A 226 -26.21 -7.06 14.12
C TYR A 226 -27.60 -6.86 13.56
#